data_f921de00ad6d81d67693bf21af5bc355
#
_entry.id   f921de00ad6d81d67693bf21af5bc355
#
_cell.length_a   1.000
_cell.length_b   1.000
_cell.length_c   1.000
_cell.angle_alpha   90.00
_cell.angle_beta   90.00
_cell.angle_gamma   90.00
#
_symmetry.space_group_name_H-M   'P 1'
#
loop_
_entity.id
_entity.type
_entity.pdbx_description
1 polymer ?
#
loop_
_entity_poly.entity_id
_entity_poly.type
_entity_poly.pdbx_seq_one_letter_code
_entity_poly.pdbx_strand_id
1 'polypeptide(L)'
;MNKIDFDYDQIVIGSGFGGSVSALRLSEKGYKVLILEKGLRREDKDFPTTNLDTKNYLWRPELGFRGTMQFTFTSKTTILHGVGVGGGSQIYANVHLIPPDAVFESEAWTKIRKDWKETLKPFYGLAQRMLGTANNTYTNIADDTLKEVASEIGYADSFKTVNTGVFFSQAAGQEGQLAKDPYFNGDGPDRNSCIYCGACMLGCRNNAKNTLMKNYLYFSERNGVEIRPSSEVVKITPLNEDGRAGYEVIVKETLGKQVRQYSLQSRGVVLSAGVMGTVPMLLKMRDQHKTLPNISSLLGQEVRT
;
A
#
# COMPACT_ATOMS: atom_id res chain seq x y z
N MET A 1 39.57 6.70 -1.73
CA MET A 1 38.31 6.06 -1.30
C MET A 1 37.85 5.16 -2.44
N ASN A 2 37.83 3.85 -2.24
CA ASN A 2 37.28 2.93 -3.25
C ASN A 2 35.81 3.30 -3.47
N LYS A 3 35.43 3.51 -4.73
CA LYS A 3 34.04 3.78 -5.10
C LYS A 3 33.25 2.49 -4.83
N ILE A 4 32.33 2.54 -3.86
CA ILE A 4 31.45 1.41 -3.59
C ILE A 4 30.52 1.29 -4.81
N ASP A 5 30.50 0.11 -5.43
CA ASP A 5 29.62 -0.20 -6.54
C ASP A 5 28.32 -0.76 -5.93
N PHE A 6 27.27 0.07 -5.88
CA PHE A 6 26.00 -0.29 -5.31
C PHE A 6 25.15 -1.09 -6.31
N ASP A 7 24.44 -2.11 -5.83
CA ASP A 7 23.46 -2.84 -6.63
C ASP A 7 22.33 -1.91 -7.09
N TYR A 8 21.90 -1.00 -6.18
CA TYR A 8 20.85 0.00 -6.41
C TYR A 8 21.19 1.34 -5.76
N ASP A 9 20.67 2.43 -6.33
CA ASP A 9 20.72 3.73 -5.65
C ASP A 9 19.78 3.74 -4.45
N GLN A 10 18.58 3.15 -4.58
CA GLN A 10 17.58 3.09 -3.53
C GLN A 10 16.92 1.71 -3.46
N ILE A 11 16.82 1.16 -2.26
CA ILE A 11 16.00 -0.01 -1.98
C ILE A 11 14.76 0.44 -1.18
N VAL A 12 13.59 0.20 -1.74
CA VAL A 12 12.29 0.47 -1.11
C VAL A 12 11.76 -0.81 -0.49
N ILE A 13 11.52 -0.81 0.82
CA ILE A 13 11.05 -1.99 1.55
C ILE A 13 9.54 -1.89 1.73
N GLY A 14 8.81 -2.71 0.99
CA GLY A 14 7.36 -2.72 0.92
C GLY A 14 6.82 -1.96 -0.30
N SER A 15 5.88 -2.56 -0.99
CA SER A 15 5.25 -2.08 -2.23
C SER A 15 3.88 -1.43 -2.03
N GLY A 16 3.50 -1.14 -0.78
CA GLY A 16 2.24 -0.46 -0.43
C GLY A 16 2.20 1.01 -0.86
N PHE A 17 1.24 1.78 -0.35
CA PHE A 17 1.02 3.18 -0.75
C PHE A 17 2.30 4.03 -0.65
N GLY A 18 2.99 4.01 0.48
CA GLY A 18 4.22 4.80 0.65
C GLY A 18 5.34 4.36 -0.28
N GLY A 19 5.57 3.04 -0.40
CA GLY A 19 6.66 2.49 -1.22
C GLY A 19 6.46 2.71 -2.71
N SER A 20 5.24 2.51 -3.21
CA SER A 20 4.93 2.68 -4.63
C SER A 20 5.09 4.15 -5.09
N VAL A 21 4.61 5.09 -4.27
CA VAL A 21 4.79 6.52 -4.55
C VAL A 21 6.27 6.91 -4.51
N SER A 22 7.00 6.48 -3.48
CA SER A 22 8.43 6.76 -3.34
C SER A 22 9.23 6.21 -4.51
N ALA A 23 8.97 4.96 -4.91
CA ALA A 23 9.67 4.32 -6.01
C ALA A 23 9.44 5.05 -7.35
N LEU A 24 8.18 5.43 -7.64
CA LEU A 24 7.88 6.20 -8.85
C LEU A 24 8.62 7.54 -8.83
N ARG A 25 8.53 8.31 -7.74
CA ARG A 25 9.19 9.63 -7.66
C ARG A 25 10.72 9.55 -7.73
N LEU A 26 11.31 8.48 -7.20
CA LEU A 26 12.76 8.24 -7.31
C LEU A 26 13.14 7.85 -8.73
N SER A 27 12.40 6.97 -9.40
CA SER A 27 12.67 6.56 -10.78
C SER A 27 12.54 7.73 -11.77
N GLU A 28 11.56 8.62 -11.59
CA GLU A 28 11.43 9.85 -12.38
C GLU A 28 12.64 10.79 -12.26
N LYS A 29 13.41 10.66 -11.19
CA LYS A 29 14.68 11.41 -10.98
C LYS A 29 15.91 10.67 -11.50
N GLY A 30 15.71 9.50 -12.14
CA GLY A 30 16.78 8.71 -12.73
C GLY A 30 17.52 7.78 -11.76
N TYR A 31 17.02 7.57 -10.54
CA TYR A 31 17.62 6.61 -9.61
C TYR A 31 17.33 5.18 -10.02
N LYS A 32 18.30 4.27 -9.87
CA LYS A 32 18.12 2.82 -9.98
C LYS A 32 17.46 2.32 -8.70
N VAL A 33 16.19 1.92 -8.81
CA VAL A 33 15.34 1.58 -7.66
C VAL A 33 14.94 0.11 -7.68
N LEU A 34 15.01 -0.53 -6.52
CA LEU A 34 14.45 -1.86 -6.25
C LEU A 34 13.37 -1.76 -5.18
N ILE A 35 12.22 -2.40 -5.42
CA ILE A 35 11.20 -2.64 -4.39
C ILE A 35 11.29 -4.09 -3.93
N LEU A 36 11.41 -4.31 -2.61
CA LEU A 36 11.36 -5.62 -1.97
C LEU A 36 10.00 -5.81 -1.27
N GLU A 37 9.26 -6.83 -1.68
CA GLU A 37 7.94 -7.15 -1.12
C GLU A 37 7.91 -8.59 -0.60
N LYS A 38 7.53 -8.77 0.67
CA LYS A 38 7.51 -10.11 1.29
C LYS A 38 6.44 -11.04 0.72
N GLY A 39 5.34 -10.46 0.22
CA GLY A 39 4.21 -11.20 -0.34
C GLY A 39 4.34 -11.49 -1.82
N LEU A 40 3.33 -12.16 -2.37
CA LEU A 40 3.29 -12.54 -3.77
C LEU A 40 2.83 -11.37 -4.65
N ARG A 41 3.21 -11.41 -5.92
CA ARG A 41 2.51 -10.69 -6.99
C ARG A 41 1.31 -11.54 -7.44
N ARG A 42 0.15 -10.91 -7.56
CA ARG A 42 -1.10 -11.56 -8.01
C ARG A 42 -1.70 -10.79 -9.18
N GLU A 43 -2.11 -11.55 -10.18
CA GLU A 43 -2.98 -11.03 -11.23
C GLU A 43 -4.45 -11.05 -10.76
N ASP A 44 -5.32 -10.30 -11.43
CA ASP A 44 -6.73 -10.19 -11.02
C ASP A 44 -7.42 -11.55 -10.88
N LYS A 45 -7.12 -12.50 -11.77
CA LYS A 45 -7.67 -13.88 -11.75
C LYS A 45 -7.25 -14.71 -10.53
N ASP A 46 -6.15 -14.34 -9.88
CA ASP A 46 -5.55 -15.11 -8.77
C ASP A 46 -6.19 -14.79 -7.42
N PHE A 47 -7.03 -13.76 -7.35
CA PHE A 47 -7.73 -13.45 -6.12
C PHE A 47 -8.83 -14.48 -5.82
N PRO A 48 -9.04 -14.83 -4.53
CA PRO A 48 -10.07 -15.79 -4.14
C PRO A 48 -11.49 -15.27 -4.47
N THR A 49 -12.40 -16.18 -4.73
CA THR A 49 -13.83 -15.86 -4.95
C THR A 49 -14.61 -15.75 -3.64
N THR A 50 -14.07 -16.30 -2.55
CA THR A 50 -14.68 -16.31 -1.22
C THR A 50 -13.60 -16.27 -0.14
N ASN A 51 -13.92 -15.74 1.02
CA ASN A 51 -13.06 -15.76 2.21
C ASN A 51 -12.89 -17.17 2.82
N LEU A 52 -13.68 -18.14 2.39
CA LEU A 52 -13.54 -19.54 2.79
C LEU A 52 -12.37 -20.23 2.08
N ASP A 53 -11.88 -19.68 0.99
CA ASP A 53 -10.61 -20.09 0.38
C ASP A 53 -9.42 -19.53 1.18
N THR A 54 -9.25 -20.08 2.39
CA THR A 54 -8.28 -19.58 3.36
C THR A 54 -6.84 -19.64 2.85
N LYS A 55 -6.50 -20.59 1.99
CA LYS A 55 -5.13 -20.71 1.43
C LYS A 55 -4.76 -19.53 0.55
N ASN A 56 -5.70 -19.01 -0.24
CA ASN A 56 -5.51 -17.89 -1.14
C ASN A 56 -5.93 -16.54 -0.52
N TYR A 57 -6.68 -16.56 0.59
CA TYR A 57 -7.10 -15.37 1.32
C TYR A 57 -6.13 -14.97 2.43
N LEU A 58 -5.69 -15.94 3.28
CA LEU A 58 -4.86 -15.66 4.43
C LEU A 58 -3.36 -15.75 4.11
N TRP A 59 -2.57 -14.90 4.73
CA TRP A 59 -1.11 -14.95 4.71
C TRP A 59 -0.59 -15.62 5.98
N ARG A 60 -0.20 -16.89 5.86
CA ARG A 60 0.48 -17.72 6.86
C ARG A 60 1.39 -18.72 6.17
N PRO A 61 2.54 -18.26 5.63
CA PRO A 61 3.41 -19.08 4.80
C PRO A 61 3.93 -20.32 5.52
N GLU A 62 4.08 -20.30 6.83
CA GLU A 62 4.45 -21.45 7.66
C GLU A 62 3.40 -22.57 7.65
N LEU A 63 2.14 -22.26 7.37
CA LEU A 63 1.04 -23.20 7.15
C LEU A 63 0.72 -23.44 5.67
N GLY A 64 1.52 -22.88 4.76
CA GLY A 64 1.28 -22.94 3.31
C GLY A 64 0.21 -21.97 2.79
N PHE A 65 -0.31 -21.07 3.65
CA PHE A 65 -1.29 -20.05 3.27
C PHE A 65 -0.57 -18.82 2.73
N ARG A 66 -0.82 -18.47 1.49
CA ARG A 66 -0.10 -17.42 0.77
C ARG A 66 -1.03 -16.36 0.18
N GLY A 67 -2.11 -16.05 0.91
CA GLY A 67 -3.10 -15.04 0.56
C GLY A 67 -2.59 -13.61 0.68
N THR A 68 -3.50 -12.67 0.67
CA THR A 68 -3.21 -11.24 0.73
C THR A 68 -3.54 -10.60 2.08
N MET A 69 -4.22 -11.33 2.97
CA MET A 69 -4.68 -10.83 4.26
C MET A 69 -3.90 -11.47 5.40
N GLN A 70 -3.15 -10.66 6.15
CA GLN A 70 -2.46 -11.11 7.36
C GLN A 70 -3.19 -10.60 8.60
N PHE A 71 -3.41 -11.50 9.55
CA PHE A 71 -3.88 -11.18 10.89
C PHE A 71 -2.71 -11.14 11.85
N THR A 72 -2.59 -10.04 12.59
CA THR A 72 -1.65 -9.90 13.70
C THR A 72 -2.45 -9.74 14.98
N PHE A 73 -2.28 -10.68 15.90
CA PHE A 73 -2.95 -10.69 17.20
C PHE A 73 -2.07 -10.02 18.23
N THR A 74 -2.63 -9.09 18.97
CA THR A 74 -2.02 -8.47 20.15
C THR A 74 -2.85 -8.84 21.40
N SER A 75 -2.40 -8.45 22.57
CA SER A 75 -3.16 -8.68 23.80
C SER A 75 -4.50 -7.93 23.86
N LYS A 76 -4.66 -6.88 23.04
CA LYS A 76 -5.85 -5.99 23.10
C LYS A 76 -6.61 -5.90 21.78
N THR A 77 -5.97 -6.16 20.65
CA THR A 77 -6.56 -5.95 19.32
C THR A 77 -6.11 -6.99 18.32
N THR A 78 -6.94 -7.21 17.31
CA THR A 78 -6.58 -7.96 16.11
C THR A 78 -6.43 -6.95 14.96
N ILE A 79 -5.27 -6.97 14.31
CA ILE A 79 -4.93 -6.06 13.23
C ILE A 79 -4.92 -6.83 11.92
N LEU A 80 -5.71 -6.35 10.94
CA LEU A 80 -5.73 -6.86 9.57
C LEU A 80 -4.88 -5.97 8.70
N HIS A 81 -3.95 -6.57 7.96
CA HIS A 81 -3.13 -5.80 7.02
C HIS A 81 -2.83 -6.59 5.75
N GLY A 82 -2.57 -5.85 4.65
CA GLY A 82 -2.30 -6.41 3.34
C GLY A 82 -0.87 -6.90 3.20
N VAL A 83 -0.69 -8.03 2.50
CA VAL A 83 0.59 -8.60 2.11
C VAL A 83 0.55 -8.95 0.63
N GLY A 84 1.56 -8.52 -0.13
CA GLY A 84 1.66 -8.73 -1.56
C GLY A 84 1.98 -7.45 -2.31
N VAL A 85 2.35 -7.57 -3.57
CA VAL A 85 2.68 -6.41 -4.41
C VAL A 85 1.46 -5.48 -4.52
N GLY A 86 1.63 -4.23 -4.06
CA GLY A 86 0.54 -3.27 -3.90
C GLY A 86 0.00 -3.15 -2.47
N GLY A 87 0.45 -4.01 -1.54
CA GLY A 87 0.13 -3.92 -0.11
C GLY A 87 -1.37 -3.80 0.19
N GLY A 88 -1.71 -2.86 1.06
CA GLY A 88 -3.10 -2.60 1.49
C GLY A 88 -4.07 -2.24 0.36
N SER A 89 -3.57 -1.77 -0.80
CA SER A 89 -4.43 -1.45 -1.94
C SER A 89 -5.18 -2.67 -2.49
N GLN A 90 -4.69 -3.87 -2.24
CA GLN A 90 -5.35 -5.11 -2.66
C GLN A 90 -6.58 -5.43 -1.82
N ILE A 91 -6.56 -5.12 -0.51
CA ILE A 91 -7.53 -5.60 0.47
C ILE A 91 -8.45 -4.54 1.06
N TYR A 92 -8.18 -3.23 0.87
CA TYR A 92 -9.03 -2.17 1.43
C TYR A 92 -10.36 -2.04 0.67
N ALA A 93 -11.36 -1.42 1.30
CA ALA A 93 -12.68 -1.21 0.71
C ALA A 93 -12.75 -0.03 -0.28
N ASN A 94 -11.61 0.44 -0.76
CA ASN A 94 -11.42 1.46 -1.80
C ASN A 94 -11.86 2.88 -1.43
N VAL A 95 -12.24 3.16 -0.20
CA VAL A 95 -12.70 4.49 0.21
C VAL A 95 -11.55 5.49 0.20
N HIS A 96 -11.76 6.63 -0.45
CA HIS A 96 -10.80 7.71 -0.62
C HIS A 96 -11.32 9.00 0.02
N LEU A 97 -11.23 9.09 1.34
CA LEU A 97 -11.63 10.30 2.07
C LEU A 97 -10.45 11.26 2.23
N ILE A 98 -10.71 12.55 2.09
CA ILE A 98 -9.82 13.60 2.57
C ILE A 98 -10.19 13.85 4.03
N PRO A 99 -9.22 13.95 4.95
CA PRO A 99 -9.50 14.23 6.35
C PRO A 99 -10.34 15.51 6.53
N PRO A 100 -11.27 15.54 7.48
CA PRO A 100 -12.03 16.75 7.80
C PRO A 100 -11.11 17.82 8.42
N ASP A 101 -11.56 19.09 8.38
CA ASP A 101 -10.78 20.24 8.83
C ASP A 101 -10.27 20.09 10.28
N ALA A 102 -11.07 19.53 11.16
CA ALA A 102 -10.71 19.27 12.55
C ALA A 102 -9.39 18.46 12.72
N VAL A 103 -9.02 17.62 11.74
CA VAL A 103 -7.74 16.90 11.77
C VAL A 103 -6.58 17.87 11.58
N PHE A 104 -6.67 18.75 10.57
CA PHE A 104 -5.63 19.73 10.26
C PHE A 104 -5.50 20.82 11.32
N GLU A 105 -6.59 21.13 12.02
CA GLU A 105 -6.68 22.11 13.09
C GLU A 105 -6.27 21.54 14.46
N SER A 106 -6.07 20.24 14.57
CA SER A 106 -5.67 19.61 15.83
C SER A 106 -4.30 20.10 16.30
N GLU A 107 -4.11 20.17 17.62
CA GLU A 107 -2.88 20.65 18.24
C GLU A 107 -1.63 19.90 17.78
N ALA A 108 -1.75 18.60 17.55
CA ALA A 108 -0.64 17.76 17.07
C ALA A 108 -0.11 18.20 15.70
N TRP A 109 -0.99 18.70 14.83
CA TRP A 109 -0.63 19.18 13.49
C TRP A 109 -0.22 20.66 13.51
N THR A 110 -0.99 21.50 14.21
CA THR A 110 -0.77 22.96 14.24
C THR A 110 0.51 23.37 14.97
N LYS A 111 1.02 22.55 15.91
CA LYS A 111 2.34 22.74 16.53
C LYS A 111 3.49 22.66 15.51
N ILE A 112 3.33 21.88 14.45
CA ILE A 112 4.36 21.75 13.41
C ILE A 112 4.18 22.82 12.34
N ARG A 113 2.92 23.01 11.88
CA ARG A 113 2.59 23.95 10.81
C ARG A 113 1.10 24.27 10.84
N LYS A 114 0.73 25.54 10.61
CA LYS A 114 -0.67 26.01 10.69
C LYS A 114 -1.48 25.82 9.40
N ASP A 115 -0.84 25.79 8.25
CA ASP A 115 -1.47 25.75 6.92
C ASP A 115 -1.42 24.37 6.24
N TRP A 116 -1.53 23.30 7.02
CA TRP A 116 -1.47 21.93 6.51
C TRP A 116 -2.51 21.63 5.43
N LYS A 117 -3.75 22.10 5.60
CA LYS A 117 -4.83 21.87 4.66
C LYS A 117 -4.47 22.38 3.25
N GLU A 118 -4.03 23.64 3.17
CA GLU A 118 -3.64 24.26 1.90
C GLU A 118 -2.35 23.65 1.34
N THR A 119 -1.39 23.34 2.20
CA THR A 119 -0.13 22.69 1.80
C THR A 119 -0.37 21.31 1.19
N LEU A 120 -1.29 20.51 1.74
CA LEU A 120 -1.55 19.14 1.29
C LEU A 120 -2.58 19.05 0.16
N LYS A 121 -3.40 20.07 -0.05
CA LYS A 121 -4.44 20.10 -1.08
C LYS A 121 -3.95 19.70 -2.50
N PRO A 122 -2.83 20.20 -3.04
CA PRO A 122 -2.35 19.78 -4.36
C PRO A 122 -1.93 18.31 -4.38
N PHE A 123 -1.41 17.76 -3.26
CA PHE A 123 -1.03 16.36 -3.15
C PHE A 123 -2.24 15.44 -3.05
N TYR A 124 -3.31 15.84 -2.37
CA TYR A 124 -4.59 15.11 -2.41
C TYR A 124 -5.15 15.05 -3.83
N GLY A 125 -5.15 16.19 -4.56
CA GLY A 125 -5.58 16.23 -5.95
C GLY A 125 -4.74 15.33 -6.87
N LEU A 126 -3.42 15.29 -6.67
CA LEU A 126 -2.53 14.38 -7.37
C LEU A 126 -2.83 12.91 -7.03
N ALA A 127 -2.98 12.58 -5.75
CA ALA A 127 -3.30 11.22 -5.31
C ALA A 127 -4.65 10.75 -5.87
N GLN A 128 -5.68 11.58 -5.84
CA GLN A 128 -7.00 11.27 -6.41
C GLN A 128 -6.91 10.96 -7.92
N ARG A 129 -6.17 11.75 -8.68
CA ARG A 129 -5.96 11.48 -10.12
C ARG A 129 -5.22 10.16 -10.34
N MET A 130 -4.10 9.96 -9.64
CA MET A 130 -3.30 8.74 -9.80
C MET A 130 -4.04 7.47 -9.36
N LEU A 131 -4.87 7.56 -8.34
CA LEU A 131 -5.67 6.45 -7.83
C LEU A 131 -7.02 6.30 -8.56
N GLY A 132 -7.30 7.13 -9.56
CA GLY A 132 -8.55 7.07 -10.32
C GLY A 132 -9.78 7.19 -9.42
N THR A 133 -9.76 8.17 -8.50
CA THR A 133 -10.83 8.37 -7.53
C THR A 133 -12.10 8.82 -8.22
N ALA A 134 -13.20 8.11 -7.98
CA ALA A 134 -14.53 8.41 -8.49
C ALA A 134 -15.57 8.34 -7.39
N ASN A 135 -16.64 9.12 -7.49
CA ASN A 135 -17.77 9.01 -6.57
C ASN A 135 -18.51 7.68 -6.81
N ASN A 136 -18.85 6.98 -5.73
CA ASN A 136 -19.70 5.80 -5.82
C ASN A 136 -21.14 6.22 -6.12
N THR A 137 -21.63 5.86 -7.29
CA THR A 137 -23.00 6.19 -7.74
C THR A 137 -24.02 5.09 -7.47
N TYR A 138 -23.55 3.93 -7.01
CA TYR A 138 -24.40 2.79 -6.70
C TYR A 138 -24.76 2.78 -5.22
N THR A 139 -26.05 2.68 -4.93
CA THR A 139 -26.59 2.45 -3.60
C THR A 139 -27.40 1.15 -3.57
N ASN A 140 -27.50 0.52 -2.43
CA ASN A 140 -28.27 -0.68 -2.17
C ASN A 140 -29.16 -0.49 -0.94
N ILE A 141 -29.94 -1.51 -0.58
CA ILE A 141 -30.89 -1.43 0.53
C ILE A 141 -30.24 -1.04 1.87
N ALA A 142 -28.96 -1.38 2.09
CA ALA A 142 -28.28 -0.99 3.33
C ALA A 142 -27.97 0.52 3.35
N ASP A 143 -27.61 1.08 2.21
CA ASP A 143 -27.39 2.53 2.05
C ASP A 143 -28.71 3.29 2.22
N ASP A 144 -29.80 2.79 1.63
CA ASP A 144 -31.12 3.39 1.74
C ASP A 144 -31.62 3.35 3.18
N THR A 145 -31.48 2.22 3.88
CA THR A 145 -31.80 2.08 5.30
C THR A 145 -30.99 3.04 6.17
N LEU A 146 -29.66 3.16 5.90
CA LEU A 146 -28.82 4.11 6.64
C LEU A 146 -29.29 5.55 6.43
N LYS A 147 -29.68 5.92 5.21
CA LYS A 147 -30.23 7.23 4.90
C LYS A 147 -31.56 7.50 5.62
N GLU A 148 -32.44 6.50 5.69
CA GLU A 148 -33.71 6.57 6.41
C GLU A 148 -33.47 6.81 7.90
N VAL A 149 -32.61 6.01 8.54
CA VAL A 149 -32.23 6.18 9.96
C VAL A 149 -31.61 7.55 10.19
N ALA A 150 -30.70 7.99 9.31
CA ALA A 150 -30.11 9.34 9.43
C ALA A 150 -31.20 10.44 9.38
N SER A 151 -32.23 10.26 8.56
CA SER A 151 -33.34 11.20 8.48
C SER A 151 -34.17 11.21 9.76
N GLU A 152 -34.47 10.06 10.33
CA GLU A 152 -35.24 9.93 11.59
C GLU A 152 -34.56 10.61 12.77
N ILE A 153 -33.23 10.59 12.84
CA ILE A 153 -32.43 11.23 13.90
C ILE A 153 -31.98 12.65 13.56
N GLY A 154 -32.51 13.26 12.49
CA GLY A 154 -32.26 14.67 12.12
C GLY A 154 -30.94 14.92 11.39
N TYR A 155 -30.32 13.88 10.79
CA TYR A 155 -29.05 13.97 10.05
C TYR A 155 -29.19 13.66 8.56
N ALA A 156 -30.35 13.86 7.97
CA ALA A 156 -30.63 13.58 6.55
C ALA A 156 -29.58 14.18 5.59
N ASP A 157 -29.20 15.44 5.82
CA ASP A 157 -28.25 16.18 4.98
C ASP A 157 -26.80 15.69 5.12
N SER A 158 -26.50 14.89 6.13
CA SER A 158 -25.16 14.30 6.32
C SER A 158 -24.91 13.07 5.46
N PHE A 159 -25.97 12.40 4.98
CA PHE A 159 -25.83 11.24 4.13
C PHE A 159 -25.30 11.61 2.74
N LYS A 160 -24.23 10.97 2.36
CA LYS A 160 -23.64 11.09 1.02
C LYS A 160 -22.86 9.83 0.65
N THR A 161 -22.84 9.52 -0.63
CA THR A 161 -21.95 8.49 -1.15
C THR A 161 -20.48 8.93 -1.05
N VAL A 162 -19.58 7.97 -0.94
CA VAL A 162 -18.15 8.23 -0.75
C VAL A 162 -17.38 8.11 -2.07
N ASN A 163 -16.26 8.82 -2.14
CA ASN A 163 -15.30 8.64 -3.21
C ASN A 163 -14.54 7.32 -3.03
N THR A 164 -14.34 6.61 -4.12
CA THR A 164 -13.71 5.29 -4.13
C THR A 164 -12.69 5.14 -5.26
N GLY A 165 -11.73 4.23 -5.07
CA GLY A 165 -10.74 3.87 -6.09
C GLY A 165 -11.23 2.72 -6.98
N VAL A 166 -12.35 2.92 -7.66
CA VAL A 166 -12.96 1.92 -8.55
C VAL A 166 -13.35 2.56 -9.88
N PHE A 167 -13.16 1.86 -10.97
CA PHE A 167 -13.64 2.28 -12.28
C PHE A 167 -15.09 1.87 -12.47
N PHE A 168 -15.99 2.84 -12.56
CA PHE A 168 -17.41 2.64 -12.82
C PHE A 168 -17.71 2.85 -14.32
N SER A 169 -18.71 2.12 -14.82
CA SER A 169 -19.24 2.38 -16.17
C SER A 169 -19.90 3.75 -16.25
N GLN A 170 -19.87 4.35 -17.45
CA GLN A 170 -20.48 5.66 -17.72
C GLN A 170 -22.00 5.54 -17.97
N ALA A 171 -22.49 4.33 -18.28
CA ALA A 171 -23.88 4.07 -18.56
C ALA A 171 -24.32 2.74 -17.93
N ALA A 172 -25.60 2.67 -17.57
CA ALA A 172 -26.23 1.43 -17.10
C ALA A 172 -26.16 0.34 -18.18
N GLY A 173 -25.97 -0.91 -17.77
CA GLY A 173 -25.83 -2.04 -18.68
C GLY A 173 -24.44 -2.20 -19.31
N GLN A 174 -23.47 -1.36 -18.91
CA GLN A 174 -22.08 -1.46 -19.36
C GLN A 174 -21.14 -1.96 -18.27
N GLU A 175 -21.68 -2.64 -17.28
CA GLU A 175 -20.89 -3.24 -16.18
C GLU A 175 -20.00 -4.35 -16.74
N GLY A 176 -18.74 -4.38 -16.29
CA GLY A 176 -17.74 -5.36 -16.72
C GLY A 176 -17.11 -5.10 -18.08
N GLN A 177 -17.54 -4.08 -18.82
CA GLN A 177 -16.98 -3.78 -20.13
C GLN A 177 -15.56 -3.23 -20.06
N LEU A 178 -14.75 -3.61 -21.05
CA LEU A 178 -13.38 -3.16 -21.21
C LEU A 178 -13.35 -1.71 -21.70
N ALA A 179 -12.58 -0.87 -21.02
CA ALA A 179 -12.19 0.46 -21.45
C ALA A 179 -10.68 0.54 -21.57
N LYS A 180 -10.20 1.07 -22.69
CA LYS A 180 -8.77 1.36 -22.87
C LYS A 180 -8.42 2.56 -22.00
N ASP A 181 -7.41 2.39 -21.16
CA ASP A 181 -6.87 3.37 -20.21
C ASP A 181 -7.82 4.57 -19.90
N PRO A 182 -8.72 4.43 -18.92
CA PRO A 182 -9.67 5.50 -18.62
C PRO A 182 -9.08 6.66 -17.81
N TYR A 183 -7.76 6.63 -17.46
CA TYR A 183 -7.18 7.54 -16.49
C TYR A 183 -5.94 8.30 -16.95
N PHE A 184 -5.15 7.77 -17.89
CA PHE A 184 -3.79 8.27 -18.20
C PHE A 184 -3.57 8.55 -19.68
N ASN A 185 -4.63 8.83 -20.43
CA ASN A 185 -4.60 9.23 -21.85
C ASN A 185 -3.89 8.23 -22.77
N GLY A 186 -4.00 6.93 -22.49
CA GLY A 186 -3.40 5.86 -23.29
C GLY A 186 -2.07 5.33 -22.73
N ASP A 187 -1.51 5.96 -21.70
CA ASP A 187 -0.27 5.52 -21.07
C ASP A 187 -0.48 4.47 -19.96
N GLY A 188 -1.69 4.36 -19.46
CA GLY A 188 -2.07 3.44 -18.39
C GLY A 188 -2.59 2.09 -18.87
N PRO A 189 -2.87 1.16 -17.94
CA PRO A 189 -3.43 -0.13 -18.28
C PRO A 189 -4.93 -0.07 -18.57
N ASP A 190 -5.38 -0.97 -19.44
CA ASP A 190 -6.80 -1.17 -19.71
C ASP A 190 -7.55 -1.59 -18.43
N ARG A 191 -8.81 -1.21 -18.31
CA ARG A 191 -9.65 -1.44 -17.15
C ARG A 191 -11.01 -2.02 -17.57
N ASN A 192 -11.59 -2.85 -16.67
CA ASN A 192 -13.00 -3.21 -16.83
C ASN A 192 -13.83 -2.43 -15.82
N SER A 193 -15.03 -2.02 -16.20
CA SER A 193 -15.93 -1.34 -15.28
C SER A 193 -16.44 -2.28 -14.18
N CYS A 194 -16.79 -1.71 -13.03
CA CYS A 194 -17.23 -2.47 -11.87
C CYS A 194 -18.55 -3.20 -12.15
N ILE A 195 -18.65 -4.45 -11.67
CA ILE A 195 -19.87 -5.28 -11.73
C ILE A 195 -20.61 -5.32 -10.38
N TYR A 196 -20.25 -4.47 -9.45
CA TYR A 196 -20.88 -4.34 -8.12
C TYR A 196 -20.94 -5.63 -7.29
N CYS A 197 -19.97 -6.52 -7.45
CA CYS A 197 -19.94 -7.85 -6.78
C CYS A 197 -19.65 -7.81 -5.27
N GLY A 198 -19.29 -6.64 -4.68
CA GLY A 198 -19.00 -6.48 -3.26
C GLY A 198 -17.68 -7.12 -2.76
N ALA A 199 -16.89 -7.76 -3.63
CA ALA A 199 -15.72 -8.56 -3.25
C ALA A 199 -14.42 -7.75 -3.08
N CYS A 200 -14.48 -6.43 -2.94
CA CYS A 200 -13.29 -5.57 -2.93
C CYS A 200 -12.23 -5.94 -1.88
N MET A 201 -12.64 -6.42 -0.70
CA MET A 201 -11.71 -6.81 0.36
C MET A 201 -11.06 -8.19 0.14
N LEU A 202 -11.56 -8.98 -0.81
CA LEU A 202 -10.92 -10.23 -1.25
C LEU A 202 -9.86 -9.99 -2.33
N GLY A 203 -9.89 -8.82 -2.96
CA GLY A 203 -9.20 -8.50 -4.19
C GLY A 203 -10.17 -8.46 -5.38
N CYS A 204 -9.87 -7.66 -6.39
CA CYS A 204 -10.76 -7.48 -7.53
C CYS A 204 -10.40 -8.42 -8.68
N ARG A 205 -11.26 -9.38 -8.98
CA ARG A 205 -11.11 -10.30 -10.11
C ARG A 205 -11.55 -9.69 -11.46
N ASN A 206 -12.19 -8.53 -11.42
CA ASN A 206 -12.84 -7.90 -12.58
C ASN A 206 -12.06 -6.69 -13.11
N ASN A 207 -10.79 -6.51 -12.75
CA ASN A 207 -9.96 -5.40 -13.20
C ASN A 207 -10.57 -4.00 -12.98
N ALA A 208 -11.52 -3.85 -12.05
CA ALA A 208 -12.22 -2.58 -11.79
C ALA A 208 -11.58 -1.76 -10.65
N LYS A 209 -10.96 -2.43 -9.67
CA LYS A 209 -10.32 -1.79 -8.52
C LYS A 209 -8.99 -1.17 -8.90
N ASN A 210 -8.78 0.10 -8.54
CA ASN A 210 -7.55 0.85 -8.79
C ASN A 210 -6.46 0.51 -7.75
N THR A 211 -5.97 -0.74 -7.77
CA THR A 211 -4.82 -1.12 -6.95
C THR A 211 -3.56 -0.40 -7.43
N LEU A 212 -2.54 -0.34 -6.59
CA LEU A 212 -1.27 0.31 -6.94
C LEU A 212 -0.57 -0.32 -8.15
N MET A 213 -0.86 -1.58 -8.47
CA MET A 213 -0.37 -2.24 -9.68
C MET A 213 -0.99 -1.69 -10.98
N LYS A 214 -2.05 -0.90 -10.87
CA LYS A 214 -2.74 -0.27 -12.02
C LYS A 214 -2.34 1.21 -12.21
N ASN A 215 -1.47 1.74 -11.35
CA ASN A 215 -1.06 3.15 -11.38
C ASN A 215 0.40 3.31 -10.92
N TYR A 216 0.70 3.64 -9.67
CA TYR A 216 2.07 3.95 -9.22
C TYR A 216 3.09 2.85 -9.52
N LEU A 217 2.80 1.59 -9.25
CA LEU A 217 3.71 0.48 -9.55
C LEU A 217 3.80 0.22 -11.05
N TYR A 218 2.71 0.33 -11.78
CA TYR A 218 2.69 0.22 -13.24
C TYR A 218 3.68 1.19 -13.89
N PHE A 219 3.59 2.48 -13.54
CA PHE A 219 4.50 3.49 -14.07
C PHE A 219 5.92 3.34 -13.52
N SER A 220 6.09 2.88 -12.28
CA SER A 220 7.41 2.58 -11.73
C SER A 220 8.15 1.53 -12.57
N GLU A 221 7.48 0.42 -12.91
CA GLU A 221 8.06 -0.63 -13.76
C GLU A 221 8.38 -0.13 -15.16
N ARG A 222 7.52 0.70 -15.76
CA ARG A 222 7.81 1.35 -17.05
C ARG A 222 9.03 2.27 -16.99
N ASN A 223 9.32 2.85 -15.84
CA ASN A 223 10.52 3.67 -15.60
C ASN A 223 11.74 2.83 -15.18
N GLY A 224 11.66 1.50 -15.26
CA GLY A 224 12.79 0.61 -14.97
C GLY A 224 12.96 0.24 -13.49
N VAL A 225 11.97 0.52 -12.62
CA VAL A 225 11.99 0.01 -11.24
C VAL A 225 11.82 -1.50 -11.25
N GLU A 226 12.72 -2.20 -10.58
CA GLU A 226 12.56 -3.64 -10.34
C GLU A 226 11.67 -3.86 -9.11
N ILE A 227 10.67 -4.75 -9.22
CA ILE A 227 9.85 -5.19 -8.09
C ILE A 227 10.14 -6.67 -7.86
N ARG A 228 10.68 -7.00 -6.68
CA ARG A 228 10.94 -8.37 -6.24
C ARG A 228 9.89 -8.81 -5.23
N PRO A 229 8.87 -9.58 -5.64
CA PRO A 229 7.95 -10.22 -4.71
C PRO A 229 8.65 -11.35 -3.94
N SER A 230 7.99 -11.86 -2.91
CA SER A 230 8.49 -12.98 -2.10
C SER A 230 9.86 -12.75 -1.47
N SER A 231 10.18 -11.49 -1.18
CA SER A 231 11.47 -11.00 -0.71
C SER A 231 11.29 -10.21 0.58
N GLU A 232 11.50 -10.88 1.72
CA GLU A 232 11.39 -10.28 3.05
C GLU A 232 12.73 -9.71 3.49
N VAL A 233 12.78 -8.43 3.80
CA VAL A 233 13.96 -7.82 4.43
C VAL A 233 14.01 -8.23 5.88
N VAL A 234 15.12 -8.86 6.28
CA VAL A 234 15.31 -9.36 7.64
C VAL A 234 16.37 -8.59 8.43
N LYS A 235 17.28 -7.88 7.74
CA LYS A 235 18.30 -7.08 8.40
C LYS A 235 18.73 -5.91 7.52
N ILE A 236 19.01 -4.78 8.14
CA ILE A 236 19.58 -3.58 7.52
C ILE A 236 20.78 -3.19 8.36
N THR A 237 21.92 -2.96 7.71
CA THR A 237 23.16 -2.55 8.35
C THR A 237 23.74 -1.35 7.62
N PRO A 238 23.97 -0.21 8.29
CA PRO A 238 24.72 0.89 7.70
C PRO A 238 26.15 0.46 7.40
N LEU A 239 26.73 0.90 6.29
CA LEU A 239 28.12 0.58 5.93
C LEU A 239 29.14 1.42 6.71
N ASN A 240 28.67 2.48 7.39
CA ASN A 240 29.44 3.26 8.35
C ASN A 240 28.50 3.80 9.45
N GLU A 241 29.03 4.38 10.52
CA GLU A 241 28.26 4.80 11.70
C GLU A 241 27.14 5.81 11.40
N ASP A 242 27.34 6.72 10.47
CA ASP A 242 26.36 7.77 10.13
C ASP A 242 25.44 7.38 8.94
N GLY A 243 25.62 6.19 8.35
CA GLY A 243 24.85 5.69 7.21
C GLY A 243 25.11 6.39 5.88
N ARG A 244 26.04 7.36 5.82
CA ARG A 244 26.33 8.11 4.59
C ARG A 244 27.05 7.28 3.53
N ALA A 245 27.73 6.23 3.94
CA ALA A 245 28.38 5.29 3.04
C ALA A 245 27.41 4.28 2.39
N GLY A 246 26.11 4.31 2.76
CA GLY A 246 25.10 3.40 2.27
C GLY A 246 24.75 2.30 3.25
N TYR A 247 24.02 1.30 2.75
CA TYR A 247 23.43 0.24 3.55
C TYR A 247 23.61 -1.13 2.91
N GLU A 248 23.81 -2.15 3.73
CA GLU A 248 23.63 -3.55 3.40
C GLU A 248 22.23 -3.99 3.83
N VAL A 249 21.51 -4.65 2.93
CA VAL A 249 20.16 -5.17 3.16
C VAL A 249 20.17 -6.68 2.97
N ILE A 250 19.87 -7.43 4.03
CA ILE A 250 19.72 -8.89 3.96
C ILE A 250 18.28 -9.25 3.65
N VAL A 251 18.11 -10.00 2.59
CA VAL A 251 16.83 -10.43 2.05
C VAL A 251 16.67 -11.94 2.22
N LYS A 252 15.51 -12.35 2.70
CA LYS A 252 15.08 -13.74 2.82
C LYS A 252 13.99 -14.01 1.79
N GLU A 253 14.17 -15.02 0.96
CA GLU A 253 13.12 -15.48 0.06
C GLU A 253 12.00 -16.19 0.84
N THR A 254 10.75 -15.80 0.60
CA THR A 254 9.58 -16.36 1.28
C THR A 254 8.95 -17.53 0.50
N LEU A 255 9.43 -17.80 -0.72
CA LEU A 255 9.01 -18.91 -1.56
C LEU A 255 10.07 -20.01 -1.59
N GLY A 256 9.60 -21.27 -1.64
CA GLY A 256 10.46 -22.43 -1.79
C GLY A 256 10.53 -23.30 -0.55
N LYS A 257 11.07 -24.52 -0.72
CA LYS A 257 11.32 -25.47 0.38
C LYS A 257 12.59 -25.14 1.16
N GLN A 258 13.53 -24.46 0.52
CA GLN A 258 14.79 -24.01 1.15
C GLN A 258 14.73 -22.49 1.31
N VAL A 259 14.98 -22.04 2.52
CA VAL A 259 15.11 -20.60 2.81
C VAL A 259 16.44 -20.12 2.23
N ARG A 260 16.37 -19.26 1.23
CA ARG A 260 17.54 -18.57 0.68
C ARG A 260 17.64 -17.20 1.31
N GLN A 261 18.86 -16.81 1.64
CA GLN A 261 19.18 -15.43 2.03
C GLN A 261 20.30 -14.91 1.13
N TYR A 262 20.21 -13.62 0.81
CA TYR A 262 21.23 -12.92 0.07
C TYR A 262 21.35 -11.48 0.54
N SER A 263 22.47 -10.85 0.21
CA SER A 263 22.77 -9.45 0.57
C SER A 263 22.68 -8.57 -0.67
N LEU A 264 22.21 -7.33 -0.47
CA LEU A 264 22.24 -6.26 -1.45
C LEU A 264 22.83 -5.01 -0.81
N GLN A 265 23.51 -4.19 -1.62
CA GLN A 265 24.02 -2.90 -1.18
C GLN A 265 23.32 -1.77 -1.90
N SER A 266 22.96 -0.72 -1.17
CA SER A 266 22.32 0.49 -1.72
C SER A 266 22.81 1.76 -1.05
N ARG A 267 22.73 2.88 -1.78
CA ARG A 267 23.04 4.20 -1.22
C ARG A 267 22.03 4.62 -0.15
N GLY A 268 20.76 4.26 -0.35
CA GLY A 268 19.69 4.60 0.58
C GLY A 268 18.63 3.53 0.67
N VAL A 269 17.87 3.57 1.77
CA VAL A 269 16.77 2.65 2.05
C VAL A 269 15.53 3.45 2.42
N VAL A 270 14.41 3.15 1.77
CA VAL A 270 13.08 3.69 2.09
C VAL A 270 12.27 2.64 2.83
N LEU A 271 11.87 2.94 4.06
CA LEU A 271 11.09 2.04 4.90
C LEU A 271 9.58 2.26 4.67
N SER A 272 8.93 1.33 3.98
CA SER A 272 7.53 1.45 3.55
C SER A 272 6.72 0.16 3.76
N ALA A 273 7.13 -0.68 4.72
CA ALA A 273 6.49 -1.97 4.99
C ALA A 273 5.19 -1.86 5.82
N GLY A 274 4.60 -0.67 5.91
CA GLY A 274 3.47 -0.38 6.79
C GLY A 274 3.87 -0.43 8.27
N VAL A 275 2.96 -0.02 9.16
CA VAL A 275 3.23 0.02 10.61
C VAL A 275 3.63 -1.37 11.13
N MET A 276 2.88 -2.41 10.73
CA MET A 276 3.09 -3.79 11.18
C MET A 276 4.34 -4.47 10.60
N GLY A 277 4.92 -3.92 9.56
CA GLY A 277 6.22 -4.38 9.01
C GLY A 277 7.37 -3.53 9.50
N THR A 278 7.27 -2.20 9.38
CA THR A 278 8.37 -1.26 9.64
C THR A 278 8.74 -1.21 11.13
N VAL A 279 7.76 -1.04 12.03
CA VAL A 279 8.05 -0.89 13.47
C VAL A 279 8.71 -2.15 14.05
N PRO A 280 8.18 -3.38 13.88
CA PRO A 280 8.84 -4.58 14.37
C PRO A 280 10.22 -4.83 13.76
N MET A 281 10.40 -4.50 12.47
CA MET A 281 11.70 -4.61 11.81
C MET A 281 12.73 -3.68 12.45
N LEU A 282 12.39 -2.42 12.64
CA LEU A 282 13.29 -1.44 13.27
C LEU A 282 13.60 -1.80 14.74
N LEU A 283 12.62 -2.30 15.50
CA LEU A 283 12.85 -2.80 16.86
C LEU A 283 13.84 -3.97 16.86
N LYS A 284 13.74 -4.91 15.90
CA LYS A 284 14.73 -5.99 15.75
C LYS A 284 16.12 -5.45 15.44
N MET A 285 16.24 -4.44 14.54
CA MET A 285 17.53 -3.82 14.19
C MET A 285 18.16 -3.15 15.42
N ARG A 286 17.36 -2.46 16.24
CA ARG A 286 17.83 -1.79 17.45
C ARG A 286 18.20 -2.79 18.55
N ASP A 287 17.27 -3.70 18.88
CA ASP A 287 17.33 -4.48 20.13
C ASP A 287 18.02 -5.84 19.97
N GLN A 288 17.85 -6.51 18.83
CA GLN A 288 18.40 -7.86 18.60
C GLN A 288 19.67 -7.83 17.75
N HIS A 289 19.61 -7.23 16.55
CA HIS A 289 20.75 -7.21 15.64
C HIS A 289 21.79 -6.15 16.00
N LYS A 290 21.42 -5.12 16.78
CA LYS A 290 22.28 -3.99 17.16
C LYS A 290 22.88 -3.24 15.97
N THR A 291 22.24 -3.31 14.78
CA THR A 291 22.73 -2.64 13.58
C THR A 291 22.28 -1.18 13.47
N LEU A 292 21.20 -0.82 14.19
CA LEU A 292 20.67 0.54 14.28
C LEU A 292 20.44 0.92 15.76
N PRO A 293 21.49 0.95 16.60
CA PRO A 293 21.35 1.10 18.05
C PRO A 293 20.82 2.48 18.48
N ASN A 294 21.00 3.49 17.62
CA ASN A 294 20.64 4.89 17.91
C ASN A 294 19.16 5.23 17.58
N ILE A 295 18.35 4.24 17.17
CA ILE A 295 16.92 4.46 16.97
C ILE A 295 16.29 4.81 18.33
N SER A 296 15.40 5.83 18.31
CA SER A 296 14.71 6.34 19.49
C SER A 296 14.06 5.24 20.33
N SER A 297 14.18 5.34 21.65
CA SER A 297 13.47 4.49 22.61
C SER A 297 11.94 4.63 22.52
N LEU A 298 11.43 5.72 21.94
CA LEU A 298 10.01 5.95 21.72
C LEU A 298 9.44 5.17 20.53
N LEU A 299 10.30 4.54 19.72
CA LEU A 299 9.82 3.73 18.60
C LEU A 299 8.88 2.61 19.08
N GLY A 300 7.70 2.53 18.53
CA GLY A 300 6.67 1.55 18.89
C GLY A 300 5.82 1.94 20.10
N GLN A 301 6.07 3.09 20.73
CA GLN A 301 5.20 3.64 21.76
C GLN A 301 4.10 4.51 21.11
N GLU A 302 2.91 4.47 21.70
CA GLU A 302 1.72 5.25 21.27
C GLU A 302 1.39 5.11 19.77
N VAL A 303 1.65 3.95 19.19
CA VAL A 303 1.25 3.67 17.79
C VAL A 303 -0.27 3.71 17.70
N ARG A 304 -0.77 4.55 16.80
CA ARG A 304 -2.21 4.71 16.53
C ARG A 304 -2.47 4.39 15.06
N THR A 305 -3.61 3.78 14.78
CA THR A 305 -4.09 3.46 13.42
C THR A 305 -5.50 3.97 13.24
#